data_1daecfcb68c858d2e03f4916e22d9c19
#
_entry.id   1daecfcb68c858d2e03f4916e22d9c19
#
_cell.length_a   1.000
_cell.length_b   1.000
_cell.length_c   1.000
_cell.angle_alpha   90.00
_cell.angle_beta   90.00
_cell.angle_gamma   90.00
#
_symmetry.space_group_name_H-M   'P 1'
#
loop_
_entity.id
_entity.type
_entity.pdbx_description
1 polymer ?
#
loop_
_entity_poly.entity_id
_entity_poly.type
_entity_poly.pdbx_seq_one_letter_code
_entity_poly.pdbx_strand_id
1 'polypeptide(L)' 'MKIEVGDIYIRNSDRIVYRVKAIDNIRVILESEDGSLLSITDIYGLEKAYTKRESKATK' A
#
# COMPACT_ATOMS: atom_id res chain seq x y z
N MET A 1 2.63 6.87 12.31
CA MET A 1 2.83 6.33 10.98
C MET A 1 1.99 7.06 9.96
N LYS A 2 2.55 7.39 8.86
CA LYS A 2 1.89 8.20 7.89
C LYS A 2 1.73 7.49 6.57
N ILE A 3 0.52 7.39 6.10
CA ILE A 3 0.18 6.72 4.86
C ILE A 3 -0.46 7.75 3.95
N GLU A 4 -0.01 7.82 2.70
CA GLU A 4 -0.52 8.79 1.76
C GLU A 4 -0.91 8.11 0.46
N VAL A 5 -1.87 8.68 -0.23
CA VAL A 5 -2.25 8.22 -1.55
C VAL A 5 -1.03 8.30 -2.45
N GLY A 6 -0.76 7.25 -3.18
CA GLY A 6 0.41 7.18 -4.05
C GLY A 6 1.57 6.40 -3.46
N ASP A 7 1.53 6.13 -2.16
CA ASP A 7 2.58 5.32 -1.54
C ASP A 7 2.58 3.91 -2.11
N ILE A 8 3.74 3.30 -2.15
CA ILE A 8 3.91 1.97 -2.69
C ILE A 8 4.15 0.99 -1.55
N TYR A 9 3.40 -0.10 -1.56
CA TYR A 9 3.54 -1.15 -0.57
C TYR A 9 3.67 -2.49 -1.26
N ILE A 10 4.41 -3.41 -0.65
CA ILE A 10 4.59 -4.75 -1.17
C ILE A 10 3.95 -5.71 -0.19
N ARG A 11 3.04 -6.54 -0.67
CA ARG A 11 2.39 -7.52 0.20
C ARG A 11 3.38 -8.63 0.53
N ASN A 12 3.55 -8.89 1.83
CA ASN A 12 4.60 -9.81 2.28
C ASN A 12 4.35 -11.25 1.85
N SER A 13 3.09 -11.65 1.76
CA SER A 13 2.79 -13.05 1.49
C SER A 13 3.14 -13.48 0.07
N ASP A 14 2.98 -12.61 -0.91
CA ASP A 14 3.21 -12.97 -2.31
C ASP A 14 4.07 -11.96 -3.05
N ARG A 15 4.49 -10.90 -2.38
CA ARG A 15 5.37 -9.88 -2.94
C ARG A 15 4.74 -9.08 -4.07
N ILE A 16 3.43 -9.04 -4.14
CA ILE A 16 2.76 -8.22 -5.14
C ILE A 16 2.85 -6.76 -4.71
N VAL A 17 3.16 -5.91 -5.67
CA VAL A 17 3.34 -4.49 -5.43
C VAL A 17 2.02 -3.77 -5.62
N TYR A 18 1.66 -2.96 -4.63
CA TYR A 18 0.42 -2.19 -4.64
C TYR A 18 0.72 -0.72 -4.46
N ARG A 19 -0.18 0.10 -4.95
CA ARG A 19 -0.14 1.53 -4.71
C ARG A 19 -1.39 1.92 -3.93
N VAL A 20 -1.24 2.83 -2.99
CA VAL A 20 -2.37 3.34 -2.22
C VAL A 20 -3.23 4.18 -3.15
N LYS A 21 -4.45 3.74 -3.37
CA LYS A 21 -5.37 4.41 -4.28
C LYS A 21 -6.23 5.42 -3.54
N ALA A 22 -6.66 5.07 -2.33
CA ALA A 22 -7.51 5.95 -1.55
C ALA A 22 -7.41 5.60 -0.08
N ILE A 23 -7.67 6.58 0.76
CA ILE A 23 -7.69 6.38 2.21
C ILE A 23 -8.98 6.98 2.72
N ASP A 24 -9.72 6.19 3.51
CA ASP A 24 -10.97 6.64 4.08
C ASP A 24 -10.95 6.32 5.56
N ASN A 25 -10.65 7.32 6.38
CA ASN A 25 -10.49 7.13 7.81
C ASN A 25 -9.34 6.17 8.06
N ILE A 26 -9.60 4.99 8.62
CA ILE A 26 -8.53 4.02 8.83
C ILE A 26 -8.47 2.99 7.71
N ARG A 27 -9.40 3.04 6.77
CA ARG A 27 -9.43 2.06 5.68
C ARG A 27 -8.54 2.50 4.53
N VAL A 28 -7.79 1.56 4.00
CA VAL A 28 -6.86 1.84 2.92
C VAL A 28 -7.20 0.97 1.73
N ILE A 29 -7.33 1.58 0.57
CA ILE A 29 -7.64 0.87 -0.67
C ILE A 29 -6.39 0.85 -1.51
N LEU A 30 -5.99 -0.33 -1.90
CA LEU A 30 -4.75 -0.55 -2.65
C LEU A 30 -5.08 -1.12 -4.02
N GLU A 31 -4.29 -0.74 -4.99
CA GLU A 31 -4.43 -1.25 -6.36
C GLU A 31 -3.08 -1.74 -6.81
N SER A 32 -3.04 -2.93 -7.43
CA SER A 32 -1.78 -3.48 -7.90
C SER A 32 -1.23 -2.61 -9.02
N GLU A 33 0.07 -2.74 -9.29
CA GLU A 33 0.72 -1.90 -10.28
C GLU A 33 0.07 -1.99 -11.64
N ASP A 34 -0.37 -3.17 -12.04
CA ASP A 34 -0.98 -3.34 -13.35
C ASP A 34 -2.48 -3.07 -13.36
N GLY A 35 -3.03 -2.70 -12.20
CA GLY A 35 -4.44 -2.37 -12.13
C GLY A 35 -5.38 -3.56 -12.09
N SER A 36 -4.88 -4.78 -12.04
CA SER A 36 -5.71 -5.96 -12.12
C SER A 36 -6.30 -6.40 -10.79
N LEU A 37 -5.70 -5.98 -9.67
CA LEU A 37 -6.13 -6.40 -8.35
C LEU A 37 -6.42 -5.21 -7.46
N LEU A 38 -7.42 -5.34 -6.63
CA LEU A 38 -7.71 -4.37 -5.59
C LEU A 38 -7.65 -5.07 -4.25
N SER A 39 -7.15 -4.39 -3.27
CA SER A 39 -7.09 -4.91 -1.92
C SER A 39 -7.55 -3.83 -0.96
N ILE A 40 -8.38 -4.20 -0.01
CA ILE A 40 -8.87 -3.26 0.98
C ILE A 40 -8.40 -3.74 2.34
N THR A 41 -7.74 -2.86 3.06
CA THR A 41 -7.24 -3.19 4.38
C THR A 41 -7.39 -1.95 5.25
N ASP A 42 -6.89 -2.00 6.47
CA ASP A 42 -6.84 -0.81 7.30
C ASP A 42 -5.38 -0.51 7.64
N ILE A 43 -5.16 0.61 8.34
CA ILE A 43 -3.78 1.04 8.59
C ILE A 43 -3.02 0.02 9.42
N TYR A 44 -3.70 -0.73 10.28
CA TYR A 44 -3.03 -1.72 11.12
C TYR A 44 -2.67 -2.96 10.31
N GLY A 45 -3.59 -3.43 9.47
CA GLY A 45 -3.30 -4.54 8.58
C GLY A 45 -2.22 -4.21 7.57
N LEU A 46 -2.21 -2.96 7.11
CA LEU A 46 -1.18 -2.54 6.17
C LEU A 46 0.21 -2.64 6.81
N GLU A 47 0.32 -2.23 8.06
CA GLU A 47 1.60 -2.32 8.74
C GLU A 47 2.07 -3.76 8.96
N LYS A 48 1.12 -4.64 9.21
CA LYS A 48 1.48 -6.02 9.53
C LYS A 48 1.74 -6.89 8.32
N ALA A 49 0.92 -6.75 7.28
CA ALA A 49 0.96 -7.65 6.14
C ALA A 49 1.70 -7.09 4.94
N TYR A 50 2.04 -5.83 4.96
CA TYR A 50 2.68 -5.16 3.84
C TYR A 50 3.94 -4.43 4.32
N THR A 51 4.85 -4.19 3.38
CA THR A 51 6.06 -3.44 3.67
C THR A 51 6.08 -2.21 2.77
N LYS A 52 6.25 -1.04 3.35
CA LYS A 52 6.29 0.19 2.57
C LYS A 52 7.59 0.25 1.81
N ARG A 53 7.51 0.54 0.52
CA ARG A 53 8.69 0.72 -0.30
C ARG A 53 9.12 2.17 -0.21
N GLU A 54 10.35 2.41 0.19
CA GLU A 54 10.83 3.75 0.29
C GLU A 54 11.11 4.26 -1.06
N SER A 55 10.64 5.42 -1.31
CA SER A 55 10.87 6.06 -2.54
C SER A 55 12.16 6.74 -2.46
N LYS A 56 13.11 6.51 -2.88
CA LYS A 56 14.28 7.08 -2.73
C LYS A 56 14.46 8.21 -3.33
N ALA A 57 13.94 8.71 -3.48
CA ALA A 57 14.05 9.91 -4.07
C ALA A 57 15.23 10.62 -3.94
N THR A 58 15.50 10.74 -3.65
CA THR A 58 16.23 11.40 -3.49
C THR A 58 16.95 11.89 -3.69
N LYS A 59 16.95 11.81 -3.65
CA LYS A 59 17.51 12.20 -3.67
C LYS A 59 17.70 12.49 -3.81
#